data_4b39102c0d265c5fb19681c0e37028be
#
_entry.id   4b39102c0d265c5fb19681c0e37028be
#
_cell.length_a   1.000
_cell.length_b   1.000
_cell.length_c   1.000
_cell.angle_alpha   90.00
_cell.angle_beta   90.00
_cell.angle_gamma   90.00
#
_symmetry.space_group_name_H-M   'P 1'
#
loop_
_entity.id
_entity.type
_entity.pdbx_description
1 polymer ?
#
loop_
_entity_poly.entity_id
_entity_poly.type
_entity_poly.pdbx_seq_one_letter_code
_entity_poly.pdbx_strand_id
1 'polypeptide(L)'
;MEYRDEVYFHSQPENEAPFSVEEFASRLERLRRKMAESKVDMLYLMAPESMYYLTGYQAEWYQAQSPPQWPAASAVAVHVDHDRCIRFDSEREAVLGRVFTHSRDVRFFPRNALRGSEEFVASELKREGWLDGAVGMEFWSYRPNRPISHRLEQAFAATGARVVDASMLLREIRHIKSPAEIECLLEAARIANIGMAAARATIRAGISELEVYGEMVRAMTRAGGENPGITMPVLSGTKTNALHGLATRRKMKHGELVLVDLSGVFKRYHINMARTFSIGQPSEAVRDLTSRAAKSMELIRSILRPGLPVREFNAAVLEFYGRENLWERRGWVGGYEMGIAFPPDWVGNFVFDPAAEPDSGGVFEARTAVNYENQFFMPEHQGQYFTIDSWLFEDDKAHMLSEQPFELIVID
;
A
#
# COMPACT_ATOMS: atom_id res chain seq x y z
N MET A 1 27.92 16.69 -28.77
CA MET A 1 27.06 16.08 -27.72
C MET A 1 26.26 17.22 -27.11
N GLU A 2 24.95 17.11 -27.04
CA GLU A 2 24.17 18.17 -26.38
C GLU A 2 24.38 18.08 -24.86
N TYR A 3 24.35 19.25 -24.16
CA TYR A 3 24.55 19.29 -22.70
C TYR A 3 23.65 18.33 -21.92
N ARG A 4 22.41 18.14 -22.38
CA ARG A 4 21.47 17.16 -21.77
C ARG A 4 21.98 15.72 -21.88
N ASP A 5 22.67 15.35 -22.96
CA ASP A 5 23.22 14.01 -23.14
C ASP A 5 24.32 13.73 -22.13
N GLU A 6 25.15 14.76 -21.84
CA GLU A 6 26.12 14.69 -20.77
C GLU A 6 25.48 14.39 -19.42
N VAL A 7 24.38 15.09 -19.10
CA VAL A 7 23.64 14.85 -17.85
C VAL A 7 22.99 13.46 -17.83
N TYR A 8 22.27 13.10 -18.89
CA TYR A 8 21.49 11.86 -18.90
C TYR A 8 22.36 10.60 -18.91
N PHE A 9 23.50 10.60 -19.59
CA PHE A 9 24.29 9.41 -19.79
C PHE A 9 25.60 9.36 -18.99
N HIS A 10 26.14 10.50 -18.57
CA HIS A 10 27.47 10.56 -17.95
C HIS A 10 27.46 11.03 -16.49
N SER A 11 26.35 11.60 -15.98
CA SER A 11 26.26 11.94 -14.55
C SER A 11 26.28 10.65 -13.68
N GLN A 12 26.97 10.76 -12.53
CA GLN A 12 27.11 9.67 -11.55
C GLN A 12 26.48 10.13 -10.22
N PRO A 13 25.15 10.07 -10.09
CA PRO A 13 24.49 10.40 -8.83
C PRO A 13 24.83 9.37 -7.74
N GLU A 14 24.69 9.76 -6.48
CA GLU A 14 24.66 8.83 -5.36
C GLU A 14 23.49 7.85 -5.55
N ASN A 15 23.74 6.57 -5.28
CA ASN A 15 22.70 5.55 -5.38
C ASN A 15 21.95 5.45 -4.04
N GLU A 16 20.66 5.62 -4.10
CA GLU A 16 19.71 5.56 -2.97
C GLU A 16 18.76 4.36 -3.10
N ALA A 17 19.17 3.29 -3.78
CA ALA A 17 18.33 2.10 -3.91
C ALA A 17 17.89 1.61 -2.53
N PRO A 18 16.59 1.26 -2.35
CA PRO A 18 16.05 0.97 -1.02
C PRO A 18 16.56 -0.32 -0.40
N PHE A 19 17.06 -1.25 -1.22
CA PHE A 19 17.55 -2.56 -0.79
C PHE A 19 18.85 -2.93 -1.51
N SER A 20 19.54 -3.93 -0.97
CA SER A 20 20.76 -4.46 -1.56
C SER A 20 20.50 -5.23 -2.86
N VAL A 21 21.56 -5.44 -3.62
CA VAL A 21 21.53 -6.26 -4.85
C VAL A 21 21.05 -7.67 -4.56
N GLU A 22 21.47 -8.24 -3.43
CA GLU A 22 21.13 -9.60 -2.99
C GLU A 22 19.65 -9.74 -2.67
N GLU A 23 19.04 -8.73 -2.02
CA GLU A 23 17.59 -8.72 -1.75
C GLU A 23 16.80 -8.71 -3.06
N PHE A 24 17.16 -7.84 -4.02
CA PHE A 24 16.51 -7.82 -5.32
C PHE A 24 16.72 -9.12 -6.11
N ALA A 25 17.89 -9.72 -6.03
CA ALA A 25 18.16 -11.01 -6.67
C ALA A 25 17.27 -12.12 -6.09
N SER A 26 17.13 -12.17 -4.76
CA SER A 26 16.24 -13.11 -4.07
C SER A 26 14.77 -12.95 -4.48
N ARG A 27 14.29 -11.69 -4.60
CA ARG A 27 12.92 -11.39 -5.06
C ARG A 27 12.70 -11.86 -6.50
N LEU A 28 13.68 -11.64 -7.35
CA LEU A 28 13.63 -12.04 -8.75
C LEU A 28 13.63 -13.58 -8.91
N GLU A 29 14.40 -14.29 -8.07
CA GLU A 29 14.38 -15.76 -8.02
C GLU A 29 13.02 -16.31 -7.57
N ARG A 30 12.43 -15.73 -6.52
CA ARG A 30 11.07 -16.08 -6.07
C ARG A 30 10.05 -15.86 -7.18
N LEU A 31 10.18 -14.76 -7.93
CA LEU A 31 9.30 -14.46 -9.05
C LEU A 31 9.41 -15.50 -10.15
N ARG A 32 10.63 -15.87 -10.57
CA ARG A 32 10.83 -16.88 -11.63
C ARG A 32 10.28 -18.24 -11.25
N ARG A 33 10.42 -18.66 -10.01
CA ARG A 33 9.78 -19.90 -9.53
C ARG A 33 8.26 -19.84 -9.70
N LYS A 34 7.65 -18.74 -9.30
CA LYS A 34 6.20 -18.55 -9.42
C LYS A 34 5.76 -18.46 -10.89
N MET A 35 6.54 -17.82 -11.76
CA MET A 35 6.31 -17.79 -13.21
C MET A 35 6.30 -19.20 -13.80
N ALA A 36 7.30 -20.02 -13.47
CA ALA A 36 7.40 -21.40 -13.92
C ALA A 36 6.18 -22.24 -13.49
N GLU A 37 5.77 -22.14 -12.21
CA GLU A 37 4.57 -22.80 -11.67
C GLU A 37 3.29 -22.36 -12.42
N SER A 38 3.21 -21.08 -12.77
CA SER A 38 2.07 -20.45 -13.45
C SER A 38 2.12 -20.59 -14.97
N LYS A 39 3.18 -21.19 -15.54
CA LYS A 39 3.43 -21.33 -17.00
C LYS A 39 3.40 -19.98 -17.73
N VAL A 40 4.06 -18.99 -17.14
CA VAL A 40 4.27 -17.66 -17.72
C VAL A 40 5.75 -17.55 -18.06
N ASP A 41 6.08 -17.37 -19.33
CA ASP A 41 7.46 -17.35 -19.80
C ASP A 41 8.11 -15.97 -19.62
N MET A 42 7.35 -14.91 -19.83
CA MET A 42 7.81 -13.52 -19.67
C MET A 42 6.75 -12.68 -18.95
N LEU A 43 7.19 -11.75 -18.12
CA LEU A 43 6.36 -10.72 -17.49
C LEU A 43 6.78 -9.33 -17.98
N TYR A 44 5.79 -8.52 -18.33
CA TYR A 44 5.96 -7.09 -18.61
C TYR A 44 5.19 -6.29 -17.56
N LEU A 45 5.93 -5.67 -16.65
CA LEU A 45 5.42 -5.09 -15.41
C LEU A 45 5.52 -3.57 -15.45
N MET A 46 4.38 -2.91 -15.30
CA MET A 46 4.27 -1.45 -15.30
C MET A 46 3.63 -0.89 -14.02
N ALA A 47 3.06 -1.74 -13.16
CA ALA A 47 2.58 -1.31 -11.87
C ALA A 47 3.73 -0.76 -11.01
N PRO A 48 3.60 0.43 -10.42
CA PRO A 48 4.65 1.03 -9.60
C PRO A 48 5.14 0.11 -8.49
N GLU A 49 4.22 -0.59 -7.84
CA GLU A 49 4.50 -1.55 -6.77
C GLU A 49 5.38 -2.71 -7.27
N SER A 50 5.12 -3.19 -8.48
CA SER A 50 5.86 -4.30 -9.09
C SER A 50 7.26 -3.87 -9.54
N MET A 51 7.38 -2.71 -10.17
CA MET A 51 8.67 -2.13 -10.55
C MET A 51 9.53 -1.85 -9.32
N TYR A 52 8.94 -1.27 -8.27
CA TYR A 52 9.65 -1.00 -7.02
C TYR A 52 10.09 -2.29 -6.33
N TYR A 53 9.21 -3.27 -6.24
CA TYR A 53 9.52 -4.55 -5.58
C TYR A 53 10.73 -5.24 -6.19
N LEU A 54 10.85 -5.21 -7.51
CA LEU A 54 11.90 -5.91 -8.25
C LEU A 54 13.19 -5.10 -8.42
N THR A 55 13.12 -3.77 -8.41
CA THR A 55 14.26 -2.94 -8.80
C THR A 55 14.51 -1.74 -7.89
N GLY A 56 13.57 -1.37 -7.04
CA GLY A 56 13.60 -0.12 -6.28
C GLY A 56 13.12 1.10 -7.06
N TYR A 57 12.78 0.94 -8.35
CA TYR A 57 12.39 2.06 -9.20
C TYR A 57 11.15 2.77 -8.67
N GLN A 58 11.25 4.07 -8.47
CA GLN A 58 10.15 4.94 -8.08
C GLN A 58 10.25 6.28 -8.81
N ALA A 59 9.10 6.81 -9.21
CA ALA A 59 8.96 8.08 -9.89
C ALA A 59 7.56 8.66 -9.65
N GLU A 60 7.44 9.97 -9.73
CA GLU A 60 6.14 10.64 -9.52
C GLU A 60 5.32 10.77 -10.81
N TRP A 61 5.97 10.81 -11.96
CA TRP A 61 5.31 11.21 -13.20
C TRP A 61 4.47 10.12 -13.88
N TYR A 62 4.66 8.84 -13.55
CA TYR A 62 3.88 7.75 -14.14
C TYR A 62 2.46 7.66 -13.55
N GLN A 63 1.71 8.72 -13.68
CA GLN A 63 0.34 8.79 -13.18
C GLN A 63 -0.65 8.25 -14.21
N ALA A 64 -1.76 7.63 -13.74
CA ALA A 64 -2.79 7.06 -14.59
C ALA A 64 -3.48 8.08 -15.52
N GLN A 65 -3.38 9.36 -15.18
CA GLN A 65 -3.98 10.49 -15.90
C GLN A 65 -2.98 11.24 -16.79
N SER A 66 -1.88 10.63 -17.18
CA SER A 66 -0.95 11.25 -18.14
C SER A 66 -1.67 11.64 -19.43
N PRO A 67 -1.38 12.81 -20.01
CA PRO A 67 -1.97 13.18 -21.29
C PRO A 67 -1.51 12.24 -22.41
N PRO A 68 -2.32 12.02 -23.47
CA PRO A 68 -1.98 11.08 -24.54
C PRO A 68 -0.65 11.34 -25.24
N GLN A 69 -0.13 12.56 -25.15
CA GLN A 69 1.17 12.95 -25.72
C GLN A 69 2.36 12.39 -24.92
N TRP A 70 2.15 12.08 -23.63
CA TRP A 70 3.17 11.56 -22.72
C TRP A 70 2.67 10.27 -22.04
N PRO A 71 2.55 9.17 -22.81
CA PRO A 71 2.11 7.91 -22.23
C PRO A 71 3.11 7.43 -21.17
N ALA A 72 2.60 6.88 -20.09
CA ALA A 72 3.44 6.17 -19.13
C ALA A 72 4.05 4.96 -19.83
N ALA A 73 5.38 4.86 -19.84
CA ALA A 73 6.08 3.84 -20.60
C ALA A 73 7.14 3.08 -19.80
N SER A 74 7.48 3.57 -18.57
CA SER A 74 8.43 2.87 -17.70
C SER A 74 7.93 1.48 -17.34
N ALA A 75 8.78 0.47 -17.47
CA ALA A 75 8.45 -0.92 -17.23
C ALA A 75 9.67 -1.76 -16.86
N VAL A 76 9.41 -2.94 -16.30
CA VAL A 76 10.40 -4.00 -16.09
C VAL A 76 9.93 -5.27 -16.79
N ALA A 77 10.77 -5.83 -17.65
CA ALA A 77 10.56 -7.15 -18.23
C ALA A 77 11.41 -8.20 -17.53
N VAL A 78 10.80 -9.35 -17.23
CA VAL A 78 11.44 -10.51 -16.59
C VAL A 78 11.12 -11.74 -17.41
N HIS A 79 12.14 -12.55 -17.70
CA HIS A 79 11.95 -13.86 -18.34
C HIS A 79 12.24 -14.99 -17.35
N VAL A 80 11.50 -16.07 -17.44
CA VAL A 80 11.59 -17.22 -16.51
C VAL A 80 12.98 -17.87 -16.51
N ASP A 81 13.65 -17.97 -17.66
CA ASP A 81 14.93 -18.65 -17.83
C ASP A 81 16.16 -17.73 -17.81
N HIS A 82 15.98 -16.41 -17.61
CA HIS A 82 17.09 -15.46 -17.59
C HIS A 82 17.32 -14.87 -16.19
N ASP A 83 18.57 -14.69 -15.80
CA ASP A 83 18.99 -14.17 -14.50
C ASP A 83 18.90 -12.64 -14.37
N ARG A 84 18.64 -11.94 -15.47
CA ARG A 84 18.52 -10.48 -15.55
C ARG A 84 17.07 -10.03 -15.74
N CYS A 85 16.79 -8.79 -15.45
CA CYS A 85 15.61 -8.07 -15.91
C CYS A 85 16.02 -6.94 -16.86
N ILE A 86 15.12 -6.54 -17.76
CA ILE A 86 15.30 -5.40 -18.66
C ILE A 86 14.38 -4.29 -18.18
N ARG A 87 14.93 -3.12 -17.91
CA ARG A 87 14.14 -1.92 -17.62
C ARG A 87 13.98 -1.10 -18.89
N PHE A 88 12.75 -0.78 -19.23
CA PHE A 88 12.40 0.14 -20.32
C PHE A 88 12.04 1.50 -19.75
N ASP A 89 12.57 2.57 -20.33
CA ASP A 89 12.31 3.91 -19.81
C ASP A 89 12.55 5.01 -20.86
N SER A 90 12.16 6.23 -20.52
CA SER A 90 12.57 7.44 -21.23
C SER A 90 14.01 7.81 -20.88
N GLU A 91 14.76 8.34 -21.83
CA GLU A 91 16.10 8.91 -21.56
C GLU A 91 16.07 9.97 -20.44
N ARG A 92 14.95 10.69 -20.30
CA ARG A 92 14.79 11.71 -19.24
C ARG A 92 14.89 11.13 -17.84
N GLU A 93 14.52 9.85 -17.70
CA GLU A 93 14.55 9.11 -16.42
C GLU A 93 15.87 8.36 -16.20
N ALA A 94 16.87 8.58 -17.05
CA ALA A 94 18.15 7.89 -16.95
C ALA A 94 18.87 8.17 -15.62
N VAL A 95 18.85 9.42 -15.16
CA VAL A 95 19.45 9.82 -13.86
C VAL A 95 18.65 9.23 -12.71
N LEU A 96 17.32 9.35 -12.73
CA LEU A 96 16.43 8.81 -11.72
C LEU A 96 16.63 7.30 -11.56
N GLY A 97 16.73 6.57 -12.67
CA GLY A 97 17.01 5.14 -12.64
C GLY A 97 18.34 4.77 -11.98
N ARG A 98 19.40 5.61 -12.13
CA ARG A 98 20.68 5.39 -11.44
C ARG A 98 20.63 5.75 -9.96
N VAL A 99 19.80 6.71 -9.58
CA VAL A 99 19.57 7.03 -8.15
C VAL A 99 18.89 5.87 -7.42
N PHE A 100 17.81 5.34 -7.96
CA PHE A 100 16.93 4.43 -7.20
C PHE A 100 17.09 2.94 -7.53
N THR A 101 17.89 2.56 -8.53
CA THR A 101 18.01 1.15 -8.93
C THR A 101 19.44 0.68 -9.08
N HIS A 102 19.62 -0.65 -9.03
CA HIS A 102 20.83 -1.34 -9.46
C HIS A 102 20.69 -1.92 -10.87
N SER A 103 19.68 -1.48 -11.65
CA SER A 103 19.43 -2.00 -13.00
C SER A 103 20.59 -1.74 -13.95
N ARG A 104 21.12 -2.79 -14.59
CA ARG A 104 22.24 -2.72 -15.54
C ARG A 104 21.78 -2.76 -17.00
N ASP A 105 20.73 -3.51 -17.31
CA ASP A 105 20.12 -3.56 -18.66
C ASP A 105 18.95 -2.57 -18.70
N VAL A 106 19.21 -1.39 -19.26
CA VAL A 106 18.20 -0.33 -19.41
C VAL A 106 18.11 0.06 -20.87
N ARG A 107 16.89 0.04 -21.42
CA ARG A 107 16.61 0.38 -22.82
C ARG A 107 15.74 1.59 -22.90
N PHE A 108 16.28 2.64 -23.52
CA PHE A 108 15.58 3.91 -23.64
C PHE A 108 14.79 3.98 -24.93
N PHE A 109 13.55 4.46 -24.82
CA PHE A 109 12.74 4.73 -25.99
C PHE A 109 13.42 5.76 -26.90
N PRO A 110 13.34 5.58 -28.24
CA PRO A 110 13.83 6.57 -29.18
C PRO A 110 13.16 7.93 -28.93
N ARG A 111 13.93 9.02 -28.99
CA ARG A 111 13.49 10.40 -28.65
C ARG A 111 12.19 10.86 -29.33
N ASN A 112 11.93 10.34 -30.51
CA ASN A 112 10.75 10.70 -31.32
C ASN A 112 9.61 9.69 -31.21
N ALA A 113 9.73 8.65 -30.39
CA ALA A 113 8.85 7.49 -30.36
C ALA A 113 8.12 7.33 -29.01
N LEU A 114 7.82 8.43 -28.32
CA LEU A 114 6.87 8.36 -27.19
C LEU A 114 5.47 7.88 -27.62
N ARG A 115 5.13 8.09 -28.91
CA ARG A 115 4.04 7.39 -29.60
C ARG A 115 4.66 6.24 -30.39
N GLY A 116 4.43 5.00 -30.00
CA GLY A 116 5.05 3.82 -30.60
C GLY A 116 6.13 3.18 -29.74
N SER A 117 6.15 3.51 -28.44
CA SER A 117 7.00 2.83 -27.46
C SER A 117 6.67 1.33 -27.37
N GLU A 118 5.42 0.96 -27.68
CA GLU A 118 4.93 -0.41 -27.67
C GLU A 118 5.61 -1.28 -28.73
N GLU A 119 5.75 -0.77 -29.96
CA GLU A 119 6.46 -1.45 -31.05
C GLU A 119 7.96 -1.56 -30.78
N PHE A 120 8.56 -0.52 -30.17
CA PHE A 120 9.96 -0.58 -29.74
C PHE A 120 10.17 -1.69 -28.72
N VAL A 121 9.35 -1.73 -27.67
CA VAL A 121 9.41 -2.77 -26.63
C VAL A 121 9.25 -4.16 -27.24
N ALA A 122 8.22 -4.37 -28.07
CA ALA A 122 7.98 -5.65 -28.71
C ALA A 122 9.16 -6.09 -29.61
N SER A 123 9.78 -5.16 -30.35
CA SER A 123 10.93 -5.46 -31.18
C SER A 123 12.18 -5.84 -30.38
N GLU A 124 12.43 -5.12 -29.26
CA GLU A 124 13.54 -5.41 -28.34
C GLU A 124 13.38 -6.78 -27.67
N LEU A 125 12.20 -7.06 -27.12
CA LEU A 125 11.93 -8.34 -26.46
C LEU A 125 11.91 -9.52 -27.46
N LYS A 126 11.44 -9.31 -28.69
CA LYS A 126 11.52 -10.33 -29.74
C LYS A 126 12.96 -10.64 -30.13
N ARG A 127 13.82 -9.62 -30.22
CA ARG A 127 15.26 -9.81 -30.50
C ARG A 127 15.96 -10.62 -29.40
N GLU A 128 15.48 -10.50 -28.14
CA GLU A 128 15.96 -11.33 -27.02
C GLU A 128 15.40 -12.77 -27.04
N GLY A 129 14.40 -13.06 -27.85
CA GLY A 129 13.69 -14.36 -27.84
C GLY A 129 12.68 -14.47 -26.65
N TRP A 130 12.30 -13.37 -26.03
CA TRP A 130 11.45 -13.37 -24.84
C TRP A 130 9.96 -13.40 -25.13
N LEU A 131 9.56 -13.37 -26.40
CA LEU A 131 8.15 -13.36 -26.84
C LEU A 131 7.69 -14.67 -27.48
N ASP A 132 8.42 -15.76 -27.26
CA ASP A 132 8.11 -17.05 -27.92
C ASP A 132 7.05 -17.89 -27.17
N GLY A 133 6.49 -17.37 -26.07
CA GLY A 133 5.57 -18.11 -25.21
C GLY A 133 4.44 -17.27 -24.61
N ALA A 134 4.16 -17.52 -23.33
CA ALA A 134 3.15 -16.79 -22.56
C ALA A 134 3.73 -15.50 -21.96
N VAL A 135 3.14 -14.38 -22.33
CA VAL A 135 3.49 -13.04 -21.83
C VAL A 135 2.46 -12.59 -20.82
N GLY A 136 2.87 -12.47 -19.56
CA GLY A 136 2.02 -11.96 -18.49
C GLY A 136 2.06 -10.44 -18.41
N MET A 137 0.88 -9.84 -18.26
CA MET A 137 0.70 -8.40 -17.99
C MET A 137 -0.22 -8.21 -16.79
N GLU A 138 -0.08 -7.07 -16.09
CA GLU A 138 -0.92 -6.71 -14.95
C GLU A 138 -2.16 -5.94 -15.42
N PHE A 139 -3.28 -6.64 -15.67
CA PHE A 139 -4.53 -5.99 -16.11
C PHE A 139 -5.32 -5.39 -14.94
N TRP A 140 -5.17 -5.91 -13.73
CA TRP A 140 -5.74 -5.34 -12.51
C TRP A 140 -4.74 -4.37 -11.86
N SER A 141 -4.57 -3.21 -12.50
CA SER A 141 -3.68 -2.15 -12.04
C SER A 141 -4.21 -0.79 -12.48
N TYR A 142 -3.95 0.25 -11.68
CA TYR A 142 -4.19 1.63 -12.10
C TYR A 142 -3.28 2.07 -13.24
N ARG A 143 -2.14 1.41 -13.42
CA ARG A 143 -1.07 1.79 -14.35
C ARG A 143 -0.53 0.57 -15.09
N PRO A 144 -0.32 0.69 -16.40
CA PRO A 144 -0.69 1.81 -17.25
C PRO A 144 -2.22 1.94 -17.40
N ASN A 145 -2.67 3.07 -17.97
CA ASN A 145 -4.08 3.20 -18.32
C ASN A 145 -4.50 2.21 -19.42
N ARG A 146 -5.80 1.95 -19.54
CA ARG A 146 -6.33 0.94 -20.48
C ARG A 146 -5.86 1.10 -21.95
N PRO A 147 -5.80 2.29 -22.56
CA PRO A 147 -5.29 2.44 -23.92
C PRO A 147 -3.83 1.98 -24.10
N ILE A 148 -2.95 2.28 -23.15
CA ILE A 148 -1.55 1.84 -23.20
C ILE A 148 -1.45 0.33 -23.01
N SER A 149 -2.13 -0.21 -22.00
CA SER A 149 -2.18 -1.65 -21.73
C SER A 149 -2.66 -2.42 -22.98
N HIS A 150 -3.72 -1.94 -23.63
CA HIS A 150 -4.28 -2.58 -24.82
C HIS A 150 -3.33 -2.52 -26.03
N ARG A 151 -2.61 -1.40 -26.25
CA ARG A 151 -1.62 -1.31 -27.33
C ARG A 151 -0.44 -2.27 -27.12
N LEU A 152 0.05 -2.40 -25.90
CA LEU A 152 1.08 -3.37 -25.54
C LEU A 152 0.61 -4.80 -25.76
N GLU A 153 -0.60 -5.13 -25.31
CA GLU A 153 -1.25 -6.43 -25.57
C GLU A 153 -1.27 -6.76 -27.08
N GLN A 154 -1.70 -5.79 -27.90
CA GLN A 154 -1.72 -5.94 -29.36
C GLN A 154 -0.30 -6.09 -29.94
N ALA A 155 0.67 -5.29 -29.48
CA ALA A 155 2.04 -5.36 -29.98
C ALA A 155 2.70 -6.71 -29.66
N PHE A 156 2.49 -7.24 -28.46
CA PHE A 156 2.99 -8.58 -28.10
C PHE A 156 2.27 -9.69 -28.87
N ALA A 157 0.93 -9.64 -28.97
CA ALA A 157 0.17 -10.62 -29.73
C ALA A 157 0.56 -10.65 -31.21
N ALA A 158 0.89 -9.50 -31.79
CA ALA A 158 1.36 -9.41 -33.21
C ALA A 158 2.71 -10.13 -33.46
N THR A 159 3.49 -10.41 -32.40
CA THR A 159 4.72 -11.21 -32.51
C THR A 159 4.47 -12.72 -32.49
N GLY A 160 3.24 -13.15 -32.15
CA GLY A 160 2.85 -14.54 -31.94
C GLY A 160 2.78 -14.94 -30.45
N ALA A 161 3.11 -14.05 -29.53
CA ALA A 161 3.03 -14.30 -28.11
C ALA A 161 1.58 -14.46 -27.61
N ARG A 162 1.37 -15.31 -26.62
CA ARG A 162 0.08 -15.48 -25.95
C ARG A 162 0.04 -14.58 -24.70
N VAL A 163 -0.68 -13.47 -24.79
CA VAL A 163 -0.80 -12.55 -23.66
C VAL A 163 -1.82 -13.07 -22.66
N VAL A 164 -1.47 -13.02 -21.36
CA VAL A 164 -2.28 -13.49 -20.22
C VAL A 164 -2.30 -12.47 -19.10
N ASP A 165 -3.37 -12.49 -18.29
CA ASP A 165 -3.41 -11.73 -17.04
C ASP A 165 -2.52 -12.39 -15.99
N ALA A 166 -1.56 -11.63 -15.48
CA ALA A 166 -0.64 -12.03 -14.43
C ALA A 166 -0.72 -11.09 -13.19
N SER A 167 -1.83 -10.38 -13.04
CA SER A 167 -2.03 -9.36 -12.01
C SER A 167 -1.80 -9.88 -10.58
N MET A 168 -2.14 -11.16 -10.34
CA MET A 168 -2.04 -11.74 -9.00
C MET A 168 -0.65 -12.27 -8.68
N LEU A 169 0.17 -12.57 -9.67
CA LEU A 169 1.41 -13.31 -9.51
C LEU A 169 2.41 -12.61 -8.56
N LEU A 170 2.68 -11.31 -8.78
CA LEU A 170 3.53 -10.55 -7.87
C LEU A 170 2.84 -10.23 -6.53
N ARG A 171 1.54 -10.04 -6.52
CA ARG A 171 0.78 -9.77 -5.30
C ARG A 171 0.88 -10.93 -4.31
N GLU A 172 0.75 -12.17 -4.78
CA GLU A 172 0.94 -13.38 -3.97
C GLU A 172 2.38 -13.48 -3.41
N ILE A 173 3.39 -13.15 -4.21
CA ILE A 173 4.79 -13.17 -3.75
C ILE A 173 5.04 -12.12 -2.67
N ARG A 174 4.49 -10.91 -2.82
CA ARG A 174 4.64 -9.81 -1.85
C ARG A 174 3.91 -10.06 -0.53
N HIS A 175 2.94 -10.99 -0.51
CA HIS A 175 2.20 -11.34 0.69
C HIS A 175 3.15 -11.85 1.79
N ILE A 176 4.11 -12.69 1.45
CA ILE A 176 5.13 -13.19 2.40
C ILE A 176 6.36 -12.29 2.37
N LYS A 177 6.60 -11.57 3.46
CA LYS A 177 7.66 -10.57 3.60
C LYS A 177 9.02 -11.21 3.84
N SER A 178 10.08 -10.65 3.25
CA SER A 178 11.46 -10.95 3.62
C SER A 178 11.83 -10.28 4.96
N PRO A 179 12.94 -10.67 5.59
CA PRO A 179 13.42 -9.96 6.79
C PRO A 179 13.63 -8.46 6.56
N ALA A 180 14.16 -8.06 5.40
CA ALA A 180 14.36 -6.65 5.06
C ALA A 180 13.03 -5.87 4.88
N GLU A 181 11.99 -6.54 4.39
CA GLU A 181 10.64 -5.97 4.30
C GLU A 181 10.00 -5.81 5.68
N ILE A 182 10.22 -6.77 6.58
CA ILE A 182 9.76 -6.70 7.98
C ILE A 182 10.40 -5.51 8.71
N GLU A 183 11.70 -5.28 8.55
CA GLU A 183 12.37 -4.09 9.11
C GLU A 183 11.72 -2.79 8.62
N CYS A 184 11.34 -2.71 7.34
CA CYS A 184 10.63 -1.54 6.81
C CYS A 184 9.25 -1.34 7.46
N LEU A 185 8.51 -2.41 7.71
CA LEU A 185 7.21 -2.35 8.39
C LEU A 185 7.34 -1.90 9.85
N LEU A 186 8.37 -2.38 10.57
CA LEU A 186 8.65 -1.94 11.93
C LEU A 186 9.02 -0.46 11.99
N GLU A 187 9.81 0.03 11.04
CA GLU A 187 10.16 1.45 10.96
C GLU A 187 8.93 2.30 10.55
N ALA A 188 8.09 1.82 9.65
CA ALA A 188 6.82 2.45 9.32
C ALA A 188 5.90 2.54 10.54
N ALA A 189 5.88 1.52 11.40
CA ALA A 189 5.13 1.53 12.66
C ALA A 189 5.65 2.58 13.64
N ARG A 190 6.96 2.71 13.80
CA ARG A 190 7.58 3.77 14.62
C ARG A 190 7.16 5.16 14.13
N ILE A 191 7.18 5.38 12.82
CA ILE A 191 6.78 6.64 12.19
C ILE A 191 5.28 6.91 12.42
N ALA A 192 4.42 5.91 12.30
CA ALA A 192 2.99 6.04 12.56
C ALA A 192 2.71 6.43 14.02
N ASN A 193 3.38 5.81 14.99
CA ASN A 193 3.26 6.16 16.41
C ASN A 193 3.66 7.62 16.67
N ILE A 194 4.72 8.13 16.03
CA ILE A 194 5.12 9.55 16.09
C ILE A 194 4.03 10.45 15.51
N GLY A 195 3.44 10.07 14.36
CA GLY A 195 2.34 10.82 13.76
C GLY A 195 1.11 10.90 14.66
N MET A 196 0.71 9.78 15.27
CA MET A 196 -0.43 9.72 16.17
C MET A 196 -0.18 10.54 17.45
N ALA A 197 1.03 10.50 18.01
CA ALA A 197 1.41 11.34 19.15
C ALA A 197 1.34 12.83 18.80
N ALA A 198 1.78 13.24 17.60
CA ALA A 198 1.68 14.63 17.14
C ALA A 198 0.24 15.08 16.95
N ALA A 199 -0.62 14.22 16.36
CA ALA A 199 -2.05 14.48 16.24
C ALA A 199 -2.68 14.70 17.62
N ARG A 200 -2.45 13.77 18.56
CA ARG A 200 -2.92 13.88 19.96
C ARG A 200 -2.51 15.19 20.63
N ALA A 201 -1.28 15.61 20.46
CA ALA A 201 -0.76 16.84 21.07
C ALA A 201 -1.36 18.12 20.44
N THR A 202 -1.91 18.04 19.23
CA THR A 202 -2.42 19.19 18.47
C THR A 202 -3.94 19.33 18.59
N ILE A 203 -4.68 18.23 18.73
CA ILE A 203 -6.15 18.22 18.81
C ILE A 203 -6.62 19.02 20.02
N ARG A 204 -7.45 20.05 19.78
CA ARG A 204 -8.19 20.82 20.78
C ARG A 204 -9.27 21.68 20.11
N ALA A 205 -10.21 22.20 20.89
CA ALA A 205 -11.19 23.14 20.37
C ALA A 205 -10.54 24.39 19.73
N GLY A 206 -11.08 24.84 18.62
CA GLY A 206 -10.60 26.00 17.86
C GLY A 206 -9.49 25.72 16.84
N ILE A 207 -8.84 24.57 16.88
CA ILE A 207 -7.88 24.12 15.87
C ILE A 207 -8.63 23.52 14.67
N SER A 208 -8.12 23.71 13.46
CA SER A 208 -8.69 23.09 12.26
C SER A 208 -8.16 21.68 12.02
N GLU A 209 -8.93 20.88 11.28
CA GLU A 209 -8.49 19.54 10.86
C GLU A 209 -7.17 19.59 10.07
N LEU A 210 -6.99 20.62 9.20
CA LEU A 210 -5.75 20.82 8.45
C LEU A 210 -4.53 21.15 9.33
N GLU A 211 -4.72 21.86 10.45
CA GLU A 211 -3.61 22.11 11.38
C GLU A 211 -3.14 20.82 12.04
N VAL A 212 -4.08 19.93 12.47
CA VAL A 212 -3.72 18.61 13.00
C VAL A 212 -3.03 17.76 11.93
N TYR A 213 -3.58 17.70 10.72
CA TYR A 213 -2.97 17.01 9.58
C TYR A 213 -1.55 17.51 9.29
N GLY A 214 -1.35 18.83 9.26
CA GLY A 214 -0.04 19.44 8.99
C GLY A 214 1.01 19.10 10.05
N GLU A 215 0.66 19.14 11.34
CA GLU A 215 1.58 18.77 12.43
C GLU A 215 1.91 17.27 12.42
N MET A 216 0.94 16.43 12.15
CA MET A 216 1.12 14.99 11.97
C MET A 216 2.11 14.68 10.85
N VAL A 217 1.88 15.23 9.65
CA VAL A 217 2.78 15.05 8.49
C VAL A 217 4.17 15.59 8.78
N ARG A 218 4.28 16.77 9.39
CA ARG A 218 5.57 17.36 9.80
C ARG A 218 6.36 16.44 10.72
N ALA A 219 5.69 15.85 11.72
CA ALA A 219 6.34 14.96 12.68
C ALA A 219 6.82 13.67 12.02
N MET A 220 5.98 13.08 11.16
CA MET A 220 6.29 11.84 10.44
C MET A 220 7.46 12.03 9.46
N THR A 221 7.44 13.10 8.66
CA THR A 221 8.53 13.37 7.70
C THR A 221 9.86 13.69 8.37
N ARG A 222 9.85 14.38 9.51
CA ARG A 222 11.07 14.59 10.32
C ARG A 222 11.63 13.28 10.89
N ALA A 223 10.79 12.29 11.06
CA ALA A 223 11.17 10.95 11.50
C ALA A 223 11.61 10.02 10.37
N GLY A 224 11.69 10.53 9.12
CA GLY A 224 12.07 9.77 7.92
C GLY A 224 10.89 9.15 7.17
N GLY A 225 9.65 9.53 7.52
CA GLY A 225 8.45 9.03 6.85
C GLY A 225 8.22 9.64 5.46
N GLU A 226 7.70 8.83 4.57
CA GLU A 226 7.36 9.19 3.19
C GLU A 226 5.86 9.49 3.04
N ASN A 227 5.46 10.02 1.89
CA ASN A 227 4.05 10.22 1.56
C ASN A 227 3.30 8.89 1.46
N PRO A 228 2.14 8.74 2.11
CA PRO A 228 1.34 7.51 2.04
C PRO A 228 0.64 7.36 0.68
N GLY A 229 0.15 6.14 0.42
CA GLY A 229 -0.65 5.82 -0.76
C GLY A 229 -1.98 6.56 -0.78
N ILE A 230 -2.61 6.77 0.38
CA ILE A 230 -3.89 7.49 0.53
C ILE A 230 -3.67 8.72 1.40
N THR A 231 -4.35 9.83 1.08
CA THR A 231 -4.36 11.01 1.94
C THR A 231 -5.02 10.69 3.28
N MET A 232 -4.31 10.87 4.36
CA MET A 232 -4.72 10.48 5.71
C MET A 232 -5.89 11.33 6.23
N PRO A 233 -7.03 10.70 6.63
CA PRO A 233 -8.17 11.43 7.17
C PRO A 233 -7.90 12.06 8.55
N VAL A 234 -8.33 13.31 8.72
CA VAL A 234 -8.54 13.94 10.04
C VAL A 234 -9.93 14.57 9.99
N LEU A 235 -10.87 13.99 10.72
CA LEU A 235 -12.29 14.31 10.63
C LEU A 235 -12.84 14.65 12.00
N SER A 236 -13.76 15.63 12.10
CA SER A 236 -14.28 16.06 13.39
C SER A 236 -15.80 16.26 13.40
N GLY A 237 -16.45 16.02 14.53
CA GLY A 237 -17.90 16.11 14.73
C GLY A 237 -18.66 15.16 13.79
N THR A 238 -19.78 15.59 13.23
CA THR A 238 -20.60 14.78 12.31
C THR A 238 -19.87 14.31 11.07
N LYS A 239 -18.79 15.00 10.68
CA LYS A 239 -17.96 14.64 9.53
C LYS A 239 -17.19 13.32 9.77
N THR A 240 -17.02 12.86 11.00
CA THR A 240 -16.44 11.54 11.28
C THR A 240 -17.22 10.42 10.58
N ASN A 241 -18.51 10.60 10.30
CA ASN A 241 -19.32 9.63 9.53
C ASN A 241 -18.92 9.55 8.04
N ALA A 242 -18.12 10.48 7.54
CA ALA A 242 -17.58 10.46 6.17
C ALA A 242 -16.17 9.86 6.17
N LEU A 243 -16.04 8.56 6.46
CA LEU A 243 -14.79 7.86 6.76
C LEU A 243 -13.63 8.19 5.78
N HIS A 244 -13.92 8.25 4.49
CA HIS A 244 -12.92 8.60 3.46
C HIS A 244 -12.87 10.12 3.19
N GLY A 245 -13.37 10.93 4.11
CA GLY A 245 -13.32 12.40 3.98
C GLY A 245 -11.90 12.93 4.19
N LEU A 246 -11.67 14.13 3.64
CA LEU A 246 -10.38 14.81 3.79
C LEU A 246 -10.43 15.83 4.93
N ALA A 247 -9.28 16.09 5.54
CA ALA A 247 -9.09 17.23 6.43
C ALA A 247 -9.43 18.56 5.74
N THR A 248 -10.14 19.45 6.43
CA THR A 248 -10.53 20.75 5.91
C THR A 248 -10.20 21.88 6.89
N ARG A 249 -10.55 23.10 6.51
CA ARG A 249 -10.44 24.28 7.39
C ARG A 249 -11.48 24.30 8.52
N ARG A 250 -12.30 23.23 8.65
CA ARG A 250 -13.27 23.10 9.74
C ARG A 250 -12.53 23.13 11.07
N LYS A 251 -13.00 24.02 11.97
CA LYS A 251 -12.50 24.11 13.33
C LYS A 251 -13.25 23.16 14.24
N MET A 252 -12.50 22.39 15.01
CA MET A 252 -13.01 21.46 16.00
C MET A 252 -13.67 22.20 17.14
N LYS A 253 -14.66 21.58 17.79
CA LYS A 253 -15.40 22.17 18.92
C LYS A 253 -15.32 21.27 20.12
N HIS A 254 -15.48 21.87 21.30
CA HIS A 254 -15.64 21.11 22.54
C HIS A 254 -16.88 20.19 22.45
N GLY A 255 -16.76 18.97 22.98
CA GLY A 255 -17.81 17.94 22.92
C GLY A 255 -17.84 17.12 21.63
N GLU A 256 -16.97 17.41 20.65
CA GLU A 256 -16.91 16.64 19.41
C GLU A 256 -15.95 15.46 19.49
N LEU A 257 -16.24 14.43 18.72
CA LEU A 257 -15.30 13.37 18.40
C LEU A 257 -14.40 13.79 17.23
N VAL A 258 -13.17 13.35 17.27
CA VAL A 258 -12.18 13.53 16.20
C VAL A 258 -11.62 12.18 15.82
N LEU A 259 -11.70 11.85 14.56
CA LEU A 259 -11.09 10.67 13.96
C LEU A 259 -9.76 11.06 13.32
N VAL A 260 -8.71 10.34 13.63
CA VAL A 260 -7.41 10.39 12.94
C VAL A 260 -7.10 9.01 12.41
N ASP A 261 -6.95 8.92 11.11
CA ASP A 261 -6.52 7.73 10.39
C ASP A 261 -5.24 8.05 9.63
N LEU A 262 -4.18 7.29 9.87
CA LEU A 262 -2.87 7.56 9.29
C LEU A 262 -2.15 6.27 8.88
N SER A 263 -1.21 6.44 7.96
CA SER A 263 -0.27 5.38 7.59
C SER A 263 1.16 5.86 7.79
N GLY A 264 1.93 5.13 8.58
CA GLY A 264 3.38 5.25 8.58
C GLY A 264 3.94 4.62 7.30
N VAL A 265 4.94 5.27 6.71
CA VAL A 265 5.55 4.80 5.45
C VAL A 265 7.07 4.91 5.56
N PHE A 266 7.75 3.78 5.29
CA PHE A 266 9.20 3.74 5.18
C PHE A 266 9.62 2.84 4.01
N LYS A 267 10.41 3.36 3.09
CA LYS A 267 10.78 2.66 1.84
C LYS A 267 9.55 2.06 1.14
N ARG A 268 8.49 2.86 1.01
CA ARG A 268 7.18 2.50 0.43
C ARG A 268 6.39 1.40 1.17
N TYR A 269 6.88 0.86 2.29
CA TYR A 269 6.12 -0.07 3.12
C TYR A 269 5.21 0.70 4.06
N HIS A 270 3.94 0.32 4.08
CA HIS A 270 2.86 0.98 4.82
C HIS A 270 2.39 0.11 5.98
N ILE A 271 2.07 0.76 7.08
CA ILE A 271 1.17 0.25 8.12
C ILE A 271 0.03 1.24 8.30
N ASN A 272 -1.11 0.80 8.81
CA ASN A 272 -2.26 1.65 9.03
C ASN A 272 -2.67 1.66 10.51
N MET A 273 -3.04 2.84 11.01
CA MET A 273 -3.44 3.07 12.40
C MET A 273 -4.50 4.16 12.46
N ALA A 274 -5.61 3.92 13.15
CA ALA A 274 -6.59 4.96 13.44
C ALA A 274 -6.99 5.00 14.91
N ARG A 275 -7.28 6.21 15.39
CA ARG A 275 -7.80 6.45 16.75
C ARG A 275 -8.88 7.51 16.75
N THR A 276 -9.84 7.34 17.65
CA THR A 276 -10.86 8.33 17.92
C THR A 276 -10.55 9.07 19.21
N PHE A 277 -10.68 10.39 19.16
CA PHE A 277 -10.48 11.30 20.26
C PHE A 277 -11.81 11.96 20.65
N SER A 278 -11.96 12.38 21.89
CA SER A 278 -13.03 13.26 22.37
C SER A 278 -12.43 14.56 22.88
N ILE A 279 -12.92 15.69 22.40
CA ILE A 279 -12.55 17.01 22.95
C ILE A 279 -13.46 17.31 24.14
N GLY A 280 -12.93 17.17 25.34
CA GLY A 280 -13.69 17.18 26.59
C GLY A 280 -14.31 15.84 26.93
N GLN A 281 -14.95 15.76 28.09
CA GLN A 281 -15.52 14.51 28.61
C GLN A 281 -16.70 14.04 27.75
N PRO A 282 -16.66 12.82 27.22
CA PRO A 282 -17.77 12.25 26.47
C PRO A 282 -18.94 11.88 27.38
N SER A 283 -20.14 11.74 26.80
CA SER A 283 -21.29 11.22 27.54
C SER A 283 -21.08 9.78 27.99
N GLU A 284 -21.87 9.33 28.97
CA GLU A 284 -21.82 7.94 29.46
C GLU A 284 -22.13 6.94 28.31
N ALA A 285 -23.09 7.23 27.46
CA ALA A 285 -23.43 6.38 26.31
C ALA A 285 -22.26 6.25 25.32
N VAL A 286 -21.51 7.32 25.06
CA VAL A 286 -20.30 7.28 24.23
C VAL A 286 -19.23 6.44 24.91
N ARG A 287 -18.96 6.64 26.20
CA ARG A 287 -17.97 5.85 26.94
C ARG A 287 -18.31 4.37 26.96
N ASP A 288 -19.56 4.01 27.19
CA ASP A 288 -20.01 2.61 27.19
C ASP A 288 -19.76 1.95 25.82
N LEU A 289 -20.25 2.57 24.73
CA LEU A 289 -20.09 2.03 23.38
C LEU A 289 -18.61 1.88 22.99
N THR A 290 -17.81 2.93 23.20
CA THR A 290 -16.39 2.91 22.85
C THR A 290 -15.58 1.95 23.71
N SER A 291 -15.95 1.75 24.98
CA SER A 291 -15.34 0.73 25.84
C SER A 291 -15.63 -0.69 25.34
N ARG A 292 -16.87 -0.99 24.93
CA ARG A 292 -17.21 -2.29 24.33
C ARG A 292 -16.50 -2.51 23.02
N ALA A 293 -16.42 -1.49 22.17
CA ALA A 293 -15.69 -1.53 20.90
C ALA A 293 -14.18 -1.73 21.11
N ALA A 294 -13.57 -1.07 22.09
CA ALA A 294 -12.16 -1.28 22.45
C ALA A 294 -11.87 -2.73 22.89
N LYS A 295 -12.79 -3.35 23.65
CA LYS A 295 -12.66 -4.77 24.06
C LYS A 295 -12.65 -5.73 22.88
N SER A 296 -13.29 -5.40 21.74
CA SER A 296 -13.19 -6.25 20.56
C SER A 296 -11.79 -6.23 19.95
N MET A 297 -11.08 -5.11 20.00
CA MET A 297 -9.67 -5.04 19.58
C MET A 297 -8.75 -5.82 20.53
N GLU A 298 -9.06 -5.86 21.83
CA GLU A 298 -8.35 -6.72 22.79
C GLU A 298 -8.57 -8.20 22.51
N LEU A 299 -9.80 -8.60 22.16
CA LEU A 299 -10.08 -9.96 21.70
C LEU A 299 -9.23 -10.29 20.47
N ILE A 300 -9.26 -9.43 19.45
CA ILE A 300 -8.49 -9.61 18.20
C ILE A 300 -7.01 -9.78 18.52
N ARG A 301 -6.43 -8.90 19.35
CA ARG A 301 -5.04 -8.99 19.80
C ARG A 301 -4.73 -10.33 20.48
N SER A 302 -5.69 -10.90 21.18
CA SER A 302 -5.50 -12.15 21.91
C SER A 302 -5.57 -13.41 21.06
N ILE A 303 -6.29 -13.37 19.92
CA ILE A 303 -6.54 -14.56 19.09
C ILE A 303 -5.66 -14.59 17.83
N LEU A 304 -5.21 -13.45 17.32
CA LEU A 304 -4.39 -13.40 16.10
C LEU A 304 -3.05 -14.12 16.31
N ARG A 305 -2.80 -15.09 15.41
CA ARG A 305 -1.55 -15.87 15.36
C ARG A 305 -1.36 -16.46 13.98
N PRO A 306 -0.14 -16.81 13.58
CA PRO A 306 0.09 -17.58 12.37
C PRO A 306 -0.66 -18.91 12.40
N GLY A 307 -1.17 -19.34 11.25
CA GLY A 307 -1.94 -20.56 11.09
C GLY A 307 -3.40 -20.49 11.56
N LEU A 308 -3.86 -19.36 12.10
CA LEU A 308 -5.28 -19.19 12.44
C LEU A 308 -6.12 -19.14 11.15
N PRO A 309 -7.12 -20.03 10.97
CA PRO A 309 -8.05 -19.94 9.85
C PRO A 309 -8.88 -18.64 9.91
N VAL A 310 -9.01 -17.96 8.77
CA VAL A 310 -9.78 -16.70 8.67
C VAL A 310 -11.23 -16.91 9.15
N ARG A 311 -11.87 -18.02 8.77
CA ARG A 311 -13.24 -18.35 9.23
C ARG A 311 -13.38 -18.47 10.76
N GLU A 312 -12.35 -18.97 11.45
CA GLU A 312 -12.36 -19.08 12.92
C GLU A 312 -12.21 -17.71 13.56
N PHE A 313 -11.33 -16.88 13.01
CA PHE A 313 -11.21 -15.49 13.40
C PHE A 313 -12.54 -14.74 13.22
N ASN A 314 -13.14 -14.84 12.03
CA ASN A 314 -14.42 -14.20 11.71
C ASN A 314 -15.52 -14.64 12.68
N ALA A 315 -15.64 -15.95 12.95
CA ALA A 315 -16.63 -16.47 13.88
C ALA A 315 -16.47 -15.89 15.29
N ALA A 316 -15.25 -15.83 15.81
CA ALA A 316 -14.99 -15.28 17.15
C ALA A 316 -15.33 -13.78 17.25
N VAL A 317 -15.01 -13.00 16.20
CA VAL A 317 -15.33 -11.58 16.13
C VAL A 317 -16.84 -11.35 16.03
N LEU A 318 -17.53 -12.09 15.18
CA LEU A 318 -18.99 -12.01 15.02
C LEU A 318 -19.74 -12.37 16.31
N GLU A 319 -19.31 -13.44 17.00
CA GLU A 319 -19.88 -13.82 18.31
C GLU A 319 -19.71 -12.68 19.34
N PHE A 320 -18.51 -12.08 19.39
CA PHE A 320 -18.25 -10.95 20.28
C PHE A 320 -19.16 -9.76 19.96
N TYR A 321 -19.27 -9.37 18.70
CA TYR A 321 -20.12 -8.24 18.30
C TYR A 321 -21.60 -8.47 18.62
N GLY A 322 -22.09 -9.70 18.45
CA GLY A 322 -23.45 -10.07 18.82
C GLY A 322 -23.68 -9.94 20.33
N ARG A 323 -22.80 -10.52 21.15
CA ARG A 323 -22.87 -10.51 22.60
C ARG A 323 -22.82 -9.09 23.19
N GLU A 324 -21.98 -8.24 22.63
CA GLU A 324 -21.77 -6.86 23.10
C GLU A 324 -22.75 -5.85 22.46
N ASN A 325 -23.73 -6.29 21.67
CA ASN A 325 -24.69 -5.44 20.94
C ASN A 325 -24.00 -4.37 20.07
N LEU A 326 -22.89 -4.74 19.41
CA LEU A 326 -22.15 -3.90 18.47
C LEU A 326 -22.57 -4.12 17.01
N TRP A 327 -23.12 -5.29 16.70
CA TRP A 327 -23.39 -5.71 15.33
C TRP A 327 -24.25 -4.72 14.54
N GLU A 328 -25.36 -4.27 15.12
CA GLU A 328 -26.30 -3.35 14.46
C GLU A 328 -25.73 -1.90 14.34
N ARG A 329 -24.65 -1.60 15.04
CA ARG A 329 -24.02 -0.29 15.02
C ARG A 329 -22.79 -0.23 14.12
N ARG A 330 -22.39 -1.35 13.53
CA ARG A 330 -21.19 -1.40 12.71
C ARG A 330 -21.34 -0.60 11.41
N GLY A 331 -20.26 0.02 10.99
CA GLY A 331 -19.98 0.32 9.60
C GLY A 331 -19.24 -0.86 8.97
N TRP A 332 -18.10 -0.61 8.32
CA TRP A 332 -17.22 -1.70 7.89
C TRP A 332 -16.40 -2.24 9.08
N VAL A 333 -16.24 -3.55 9.11
CA VAL A 333 -15.36 -4.28 10.03
C VAL A 333 -14.62 -5.35 9.25
N GLY A 334 -13.30 -5.37 9.38
CA GLY A 334 -12.48 -6.28 8.59
C GLY A 334 -11.04 -5.81 8.51
N GLY A 335 -10.26 -6.42 7.64
CA GLY A 335 -8.86 -6.07 7.48
C GLY A 335 -8.32 -6.45 6.13
N TYR A 336 -7.12 -5.98 5.86
CA TYR A 336 -6.41 -6.26 4.63
C TYR A 336 -4.89 -6.26 4.84
N GLU A 337 -4.20 -6.83 3.85
CA GLU A 337 -2.76 -6.89 3.83
C GLU A 337 -2.13 -5.50 3.77
N MET A 338 -1.05 -5.33 4.55
CA MET A 338 -0.17 -4.16 4.53
C MET A 338 1.17 -4.49 3.86
N GLY A 339 1.79 -3.49 3.25
CA GLY A 339 3.06 -3.68 2.55
C GLY A 339 3.42 -2.53 1.62
N ILE A 340 4.01 -2.84 0.47
CA ILE A 340 4.35 -1.85 -0.56
C ILE A 340 3.08 -1.25 -1.14
N ALA A 341 3.04 0.08 -1.18
CA ALA A 341 1.98 0.82 -1.84
C ALA A 341 2.45 2.14 -2.44
N PHE A 342 1.72 2.57 -3.46
CA PHE A 342 1.85 3.86 -4.13
C PHE A 342 0.48 4.53 -4.25
N PRO A 343 0.41 5.87 -4.34
CA PRO A 343 -0.85 6.51 -4.63
C PRO A 343 -1.52 5.94 -5.89
N PRO A 344 -2.82 5.72 -5.88
CA PRO A 344 -3.81 6.28 -4.95
C PRO A 344 -4.26 5.33 -3.84
N ASP A 345 -3.59 4.20 -3.58
CA ASP A 345 -4.08 3.19 -2.63
C ASP A 345 -2.95 2.57 -1.80
N TRP A 346 -3.28 2.01 -0.64
CA TRP A 346 -2.39 1.20 0.19
C TRP A 346 -2.94 -0.20 0.52
N VAL A 347 -4.14 -0.53 0.05
CA VAL A 347 -4.80 -1.81 0.34
C VAL A 347 -4.10 -2.95 -0.41
N GLY A 348 -3.66 -3.94 0.33
CA GLY A 348 -3.06 -5.16 -0.22
C GLY A 348 -4.09 -6.16 -0.71
N ASN A 349 -3.61 -7.32 -1.15
CA ASN A 349 -4.44 -8.31 -1.83
C ASN A 349 -5.19 -9.26 -0.90
N PHE A 350 -4.64 -9.57 0.28
CA PHE A 350 -5.32 -10.42 1.25
C PHE A 350 -6.31 -9.57 2.05
N VAL A 351 -7.61 -9.77 1.79
CA VAL A 351 -8.72 -9.07 2.44
C VAL A 351 -9.54 -10.08 3.21
N PHE A 352 -9.97 -9.74 4.42
CA PHE A 352 -10.88 -10.54 5.23
C PHE A 352 -11.96 -9.66 5.84
N ASP A 353 -13.22 -10.03 5.59
CA ASP A 353 -14.41 -9.27 5.97
C ASP A 353 -15.39 -10.22 6.70
N PRO A 354 -15.44 -10.16 8.05
CA PRO A 354 -16.35 -11.01 8.82
C PRO A 354 -17.82 -10.83 8.46
N ALA A 355 -18.21 -9.64 7.96
CA ALA A 355 -19.61 -9.34 7.65
C ALA A 355 -20.02 -9.81 6.26
N ALA A 356 -19.15 -9.64 5.25
CA ALA A 356 -19.43 -9.99 3.87
C ALA A 356 -19.06 -11.44 3.54
N GLU A 357 -17.96 -11.94 4.10
CA GLU A 357 -17.40 -13.27 3.82
C GLU A 357 -17.08 -14.03 5.13
N PRO A 358 -18.08 -14.37 5.96
CA PRO A 358 -17.83 -15.02 7.25
C PRO A 358 -17.12 -16.38 7.12
N ASP A 359 -17.39 -17.11 6.04
CA ASP A 359 -16.80 -18.42 5.74
C ASP A 359 -15.57 -18.34 4.81
N SER A 360 -14.93 -17.17 4.70
CA SER A 360 -13.75 -16.97 3.87
C SER A 360 -12.69 -18.04 4.14
N GLY A 361 -12.15 -18.60 3.08
CA GLY A 361 -11.04 -19.54 3.14
C GLY A 361 -9.71 -18.84 3.46
N GLY A 362 -8.68 -19.65 3.71
CA GLY A 362 -7.33 -19.14 3.97
C GLY A 362 -6.99 -19.09 5.45
N VAL A 363 -5.73 -18.74 5.70
CA VAL A 363 -5.16 -18.64 7.04
C VAL A 363 -4.31 -17.37 7.13
N PHE A 364 -4.14 -16.85 8.32
CA PHE A 364 -3.13 -15.82 8.57
C PHE A 364 -1.74 -16.46 8.52
N GLU A 365 -0.97 -16.15 7.50
CA GLU A 365 0.34 -16.78 7.29
C GLU A 365 1.43 -16.07 8.07
N ALA A 366 2.47 -16.81 8.44
CA ALA A 366 3.69 -16.24 9.03
C ALA A 366 4.38 -15.31 8.04
N ARG A 367 5.07 -14.31 8.55
CA ARG A 367 5.77 -13.26 7.80
C ARG A 367 4.85 -12.45 6.89
N THR A 368 3.60 -12.24 7.34
CA THR A 368 2.64 -11.33 6.70
C THR A 368 2.35 -10.14 7.62
N ALA A 369 1.75 -9.11 7.07
CA ALA A 369 1.24 -7.98 7.83
C ALA A 369 -0.17 -7.63 7.38
N VAL A 370 -1.06 -7.42 8.33
CA VAL A 370 -2.45 -7.02 8.06
C VAL A 370 -2.86 -5.88 8.99
N ASN A 371 -3.85 -5.10 8.59
CA ASN A 371 -4.59 -4.27 9.54
C ASN A 371 -5.90 -4.95 9.95
N TYR A 372 -6.58 -4.37 10.92
CA TYR A 372 -7.99 -4.60 11.22
C TYR A 372 -8.66 -3.30 11.61
N GLU A 373 -9.84 -3.08 11.07
CA GLU A 373 -10.63 -1.86 11.23
C GLU A 373 -11.93 -2.16 11.96
N ASN A 374 -12.22 -1.33 12.96
CA ASN A 374 -13.45 -1.35 13.75
C ASN A 374 -14.19 -0.03 13.60
N GLN A 375 -15.33 -0.04 12.94
CA GLN A 375 -16.18 1.12 12.73
C GLN A 375 -17.54 0.93 13.38
N PHE A 376 -17.91 1.83 14.32
CA PHE A 376 -19.20 1.79 15.00
C PHE A 376 -19.86 3.17 15.03
N PHE A 377 -21.08 3.26 14.48
CA PHE A 377 -21.85 4.50 14.45
C PHE A 377 -22.49 4.83 15.79
N MET A 378 -22.52 6.11 16.12
CA MET A 378 -23.17 6.68 17.29
C MET A 378 -24.24 7.70 16.85
N PRO A 379 -25.40 7.27 16.33
CA PRO A 379 -26.41 8.17 15.76
C PRO A 379 -26.88 9.27 16.72
N GLU A 380 -27.03 8.95 17.98
CA GLU A 380 -27.43 9.87 19.05
C GLU A 380 -26.41 10.98 19.30
N HIS A 381 -25.16 10.76 18.89
CA HIS A 381 -24.06 11.73 19.03
C HIS A 381 -23.55 12.25 17.69
N GLN A 382 -24.20 11.87 16.60
CA GLN A 382 -23.86 12.31 15.24
C GLN A 382 -22.36 12.13 14.90
N GLY A 383 -21.82 10.96 15.24
CA GLY A 383 -20.42 10.60 15.01
C GLY A 383 -20.20 9.10 14.98
N GLN A 384 -18.95 8.70 14.90
CA GLN A 384 -18.56 7.32 15.00
C GLN A 384 -17.29 7.15 15.85
N TYR A 385 -17.15 5.95 16.42
CA TYR A 385 -15.90 5.44 16.92
C TYR A 385 -15.23 4.60 15.84
N PHE A 386 -13.96 4.86 15.61
CA PHE A 386 -13.17 4.15 14.62
C PHE A 386 -11.77 3.88 15.19
N THR A 387 -11.36 2.63 15.07
CA THR A 387 -10.05 2.18 15.52
C THR A 387 -9.49 1.23 14.49
N ILE A 388 -8.27 1.50 14.05
CA ILE A 388 -7.47 0.58 13.23
C ILE A 388 -6.18 0.28 13.96
N ASP A 389 -5.74 -0.95 13.82
CA ASP A 389 -4.37 -1.34 14.13
C ASP A 389 -3.81 -2.27 13.06
N SER A 390 -2.49 -2.37 13.02
CA SER A 390 -1.77 -3.29 12.16
C SER A 390 -1.04 -4.33 12.99
N TRP A 391 -1.01 -5.56 12.49
CA TRP A 391 -0.28 -6.68 13.08
C TRP A 391 0.74 -7.23 12.10
N LEU A 392 1.91 -7.53 12.63
CA LEU A 392 2.95 -8.28 11.94
C LEU A 392 2.95 -9.71 12.49
N PHE A 393 2.82 -10.68 11.60
CA PHE A 393 2.90 -12.10 11.93
C PHE A 393 4.34 -12.56 11.79
N GLU A 394 4.95 -12.93 12.91
CA GLU A 394 6.22 -13.67 12.93
C GLU A 394 5.96 -15.16 12.72
N ASP A 395 6.94 -16.02 12.95
CA ASP A 395 6.77 -17.46 12.71
C ASP A 395 5.81 -18.12 13.71
N ASP A 396 5.71 -17.63 14.94
CA ASP A 396 4.93 -18.23 16.03
C ASP A 396 3.89 -17.29 16.69
N LYS A 397 3.95 -16.00 16.43
CA LYS A 397 3.07 -15.01 17.06
C LYS A 397 2.75 -13.84 16.15
N ALA A 398 1.70 -13.10 16.50
CA ALA A 398 1.38 -11.82 15.89
C ALA A 398 1.69 -10.67 16.86
N HIS A 399 2.36 -9.64 16.34
CA HIS A 399 2.66 -8.42 17.07
C HIS A 399 1.79 -7.28 16.60
N MET A 400 1.13 -6.61 17.54
CA MET A 400 0.50 -5.33 17.28
C MET A 400 1.57 -4.26 17.10
N LEU A 401 1.44 -3.43 16.07
CA LEU A 401 2.44 -2.44 15.68
C LEU A 401 2.24 -1.06 16.31
N SER A 402 1.08 -0.81 16.92
CA SER A 402 0.83 0.46 17.60
C SER A 402 1.13 0.39 19.10
N GLU A 403 1.50 1.56 19.67
CA GLU A 403 1.69 1.79 21.08
C GLU A 403 0.49 2.52 21.71
N GLN A 404 -0.56 2.78 20.91
CA GLN A 404 -1.71 3.58 21.33
C GLN A 404 -2.81 2.71 21.96
N PRO A 405 -3.51 3.20 23.00
CA PRO A 405 -4.64 2.47 23.57
C PRO A 405 -5.78 2.35 22.55
N PHE A 406 -6.61 1.32 22.70
CA PHE A 406 -7.82 1.16 21.89
C PHE A 406 -8.98 2.02 22.39
N GLU A 407 -8.97 2.40 23.66
CA GLU A 407 -10.02 3.20 24.27
C GLU A 407 -10.09 4.60 23.62
N LEU A 408 -11.27 5.21 23.74
CA LEU A 408 -11.47 6.60 23.36
C LEU A 408 -10.48 7.52 24.11
N ILE A 409 -9.69 8.28 23.36
CA ILE A 409 -8.69 9.17 23.93
C ILE A 409 -9.35 10.52 24.24
N VAL A 410 -9.45 10.86 25.52
CA VAL A 410 -10.02 12.14 25.97
C VAL A 410 -8.95 13.23 25.98
N ILE A 411 -9.24 14.36 25.34
CA ILE A 411 -8.44 15.58 25.33
C ILE A 411 -9.20 16.64 26.13
N ASP A 412 -8.58 17.20 27.15
CA ASP A 412 -9.16 18.25 28.04
C ASP A 412 -9.12 19.64 27.40
#